data_5838f753c1f33f78c06b2702e5840c2c
#
_entry.id   5838f753c1f33f78c06b2702e5840c2c
#
_cell.length_a   1.000
_cell.length_b   1.000
_cell.length_c   1.000
_cell.angle_alpha   90.00
_cell.angle_beta   90.00
_cell.angle_gamma   90.00
#
_symmetry.space_group_name_H-M   'P 1'
#
loop_
_entity.id
_entity.type
_entity.pdbx_description
1 polymer ?
#
loop_
_entity_poly.entity_id
_entity_poly.type
_entity_poly.pdbx_seq_one_letter_code
_entity_poly.pdbx_strand_id
1 'polypeptide(L)'
;MIAKAMDIYRATDLTGKEARSESFQNKSITVISHSGLHDTEALLIERGVVAVEAATSILVAGNRTGIAALVAQQRFPGSRAVCHAFDLHHAKAILRNFERNGVSSTFRCDAYVESPGLAASTEIAPFTVACTAAIPDGPYDLALFMSSTSDMTGELVLDQLEDIHAQLAVGGTCVLAYQGDVGAVLKQARELFGNISILVERKGLVCALLVKRSETRARRSFQATFPASVPGMAAISLCSLPGVFCHRRPDMGGLALAEVAAREVKSGQRILDLGCGCGLVGLLLARQGDLRVTYLDSHARALAATWANVQALGLQKQSRLILSDSGCAADERYDVVVGNPPYYTDYRIAQLFVDCASQVLDVGARGYLVAKSVEGLARCVKSRFTDVDCVSRRGYGVVVFKR
;
A
#
# COMPACT_ATOMS: atom_id res chain seq x y z
N MET A 1 -6.58 -35.05 2.14
CA MET A 1 -6.96 -35.33 3.54
C MET A 1 -6.42 -34.28 4.54
N ILE A 2 -5.97 -33.11 4.09
CA ILE A 2 -5.48 -32.00 4.95
C ILE A 2 -6.55 -30.89 5.08
N ALA A 3 -7.55 -30.85 4.21
CA ALA A 3 -8.64 -29.88 4.26
C ALA A 3 -9.60 -29.98 5.47
N LYS A 4 -9.40 -30.93 6.37
CA LYS A 4 -10.23 -31.14 7.59
C LYS A 4 -9.63 -30.54 8.88
N ALA A 5 -8.50 -29.86 8.81
CA ALA A 5 -7.80 -29.37 10.00
C ALA A 5 -8.00 -27.87 10.27
N MET A 6 -8.79 -27.18 9.47
CA MET A 6 -9.08 -25.75 9.69
C MET A 6 -10.56 -25.57 10.01
N ASP A 7 -10.87 -25.47 11.30
CA ASP A 7 -12.19 -25.03 11.74
C ASP A 7 -12.23 -23.51 11.68
N ILE A 8 -13.15 -22.96 10.87
CA ILE A 8 -13.36 -21.53 10.73
C ILE A 8 -14.57 -21.11 11.55
N TYR A 9 -14.35 -20.29 12.57
CA TYR A 9 -15.40 -19.67 13.37
C TYR A 9 -15.65 -18.24 12.89
N ARG A 10 -16.91 -17.86 12.77
CA ARG A 10 -17.31 -16.47 12.47
C ARG A 10 -17.72 -15.77 13.76
N ALA A 11 -17.13 -14.64 14.03
CA ALA A 11 -17.52 -13.72 15.07
C ALA A 11 -17.59 -12.30 14.51
N THR A 12 -18.50 -11.49 15.00
CA THR A 12 -18.59 -10.07 14.64
C THR A 12 -17.71 -9.27 15.59
N ASP A 13 -16.82 -8.44 15.05
CA ASP A 13 -16.01 -7.53 15.84
C ASP A 13 -16.77 -6.22 16.17
N LEU A 14 -16.17 -5.37 17.00
CA LEU A 14 -16.76 -4.08 17.42
C LEU A 14 -16.98 -3.08 16.26
N THR A 15 -16.45 -3.36 15.07
CA THR A 15 -16.62 -2.54 13.87
C THR A 15 -17.62 -3.12 12.87
N GLY A 16 -18.32 -4.21 13.24
CA GLY A 16 -19.23 -4.94 12.35
C GLY A 16 -18.54 -5.80 11.30
N LYS A 17 -17.22 -5.96 11.36
CA LYS A 17 -16.44 -6.82 10.47
C LYS A 17 -16.43 -8.25 10.99
N GLU A 18 -16.56 -9.22 10.10
CA GLU A 18 -16.47 -10.62 10.48
C GLU A 18 -15.05 -10.96 10.97
N ALA A 19 -14.95 -11.44 12.21
CA ALA A 19 -13.78 -12.12 12.71
C ALA A 19 -13.92 -13.62 12.42
N ARG A 20 -12.82 -14.25 11.98
CA ARG A 20 -12.75 -15.68 11.75
C ARG A 20 -11.67 -16.26 12.63
N SER A 21 -11.94 -17.42 13.22
CA SER A 21 -10.93 -18.22 13.92
C SER A 21 -10.57 -19.41 13.05
N GLU A 22 -9.28 -19.58 12.80
CA GLU A 22 -8.75 -20.69 12.02
C GLU A 22 -7.83 -21.54 12.89
N SER A 23 -7.97 -22.86 12.83
CA SER A 23 -7.13 -23.78 13.58
C SER A 23 -6.07 -24.38 12.68
N PHE A 24 -4.82 -24.30 13.12
CA PHE A 24 -3.69 -24.93 12.46
C PHE A 24 -2.89 -25.76 13.50
N GLN A 25 -2.63 -27.04 13.21
CA GLN A 25 -1.95 -27.96 14.11
C GLN A 25 -2.50 -27.95 15.56
N ASN A 26 -3.84 -27.97 15.69
CA ASN A 26 -4.57 -27.94 16.98
C ASN A 26 -4.44 -26.63 17.79
N LYS A 27 -3.94 -25.55 17.20
CA LYS A 27 -3.98 -24.19 17.80
C LYS A 27 -4.91 -23.30 17.00
N SER A 28 -5.82 -22.63 17.69
CA SER A 28 -6.73 -21.65 17.08
C SER A 28 -6.00 -20.34 16.86
N ILE A 29 -6.13 -19.80 15.65
CA ILE A 29 -5.67 -18.47 15.29
C ILE A 29 -6.90 -17.63 14.94
N THR A 30 -7.13 -16.54 15.66
CA THR A 30 -8.27 -15.65 15.41
C THR A 30 -7.86 -14.54 14.47
N VAL A 31 -8.57 -14.39 13.36
CA VAL A 31 -8.28 -13.37 12.34
C VAL A 31 -9.48 -12.54 11.99
N ILE A 32 -9.22 -11.28 11.67
CA ILE A 32 -10.17 -10.41 10.99
C ILE A 32 -9.83 -10.43 9.50
N SER A 33 -10.73 -10.92 8.70
CA SER A 33 -10.59 -10.90 7.25
C SER A 33 -11.91 -10.48 6.62
N HIS A 34 -11.86 -9.62 5.60
CA HIS A 34 -13.04 -9.19 4.86
C HIS A 34 -13.63 -10.28 3.95
N SER A 35 -12.81 -11.26 3.52
CA SER A 35 -13.15 -12.24 2.48
C SER A 35 -12.75 -13.68 2.80
N GLY A 36 -12.27 -13.94 4.02
CA GLY A 36 -11.68 -15.23 4.37
C GLY A 36 -10.20 -15.32 4.02
N LEU A 37 -9.63 -16.50 4.21
CA LEU A 37 -8.27 -16.78 3.80
C LEU A 37 -8.23 -16.79 2.26
N HIS A 38 -7.29 -16.06 1.69
CA HIS A 38 -7.09 -16.06 0.24
C HIS A 38 -6.47 -17.40 -0.19
N ASP A 39 -6.85 -17.92 -1.35
CA ASP A 39 -6.35 -19.22 -1.84
C ASP A 39 -4.82 -19.32 -1.87
N THR A 40 -4.15 -18.21 -2.18
CA THR A 40 -2.67 -18.13 -2.15
C THR A 40 -2.11 -18.26 -0.73
N GLU A 41 -2.74 -17.64 0.27
CA GLU A 41 -2.29 -17.72 1.66
C GLU A 41 -2.56 -19.12 2.22
N ALA A 42 -3.73 -19.70 1.96
CA ALA A 42 -4.07 -21.06 2.35
C ALA A 42 -3.05 -22.07 1.75
N LEU A 43 -2.78 -21.95 0.46
CA LEU A 43 -1.83 -22.84 -0.22
C LEU A 43 -0.40 -22.68 0.29
N LEU A 44 0.03 -21.44 0.55
CA LEU A 44 1.35 -21.13 1.10
C LEU A 44 1.51 -21.79 2.49
N ILE A 45 0.50 -21.71 3.35
CA ILE A 45 0.50 -22.31 4.67
C ILE A 45 0.51 -23.84 4.57
N GLU A 46 -0.43 -24.41 3.81
CA GLU A 46 -0.65 -25.86 3.76
C GLU A 46 0.49 -26.63 3.08
N ARG A 47 1.15 -26.00 2.12
CA ARG A 47 2.18 -26.65 1.29
C ARG A 47 3.54 -26.04 1.46
N GLY A 48 3.61 -24.71 1.49
CA GLY A 48 4.87 -23.99 1.51
C GLY A 48 5.57 -24.03 2.86
N VAL A 49 4.90 -23.60 3.91
CA VAL A 49 5.48 -23.58 5.27
C VAL A 49 5.85 -24.98 5.73
N VAL A 50 5.05 -25.99 5.38
CA VAL A 50 5.30 -27.40 5.74
C VAL A 50 6.53 -27.98 5.05
N ALA A 51 6.85 -27.50 3.83
CA ALA A 51 8.00 -27.97 3.05
C ALA A 51 9.34 -27.40 3.51
N VAL A 52 9.35 -26.42 4.42
CA VAL A 52 10.57 -25.85 5.00
C VAL A 52 10.90 -26.56 6.32
N GLU A 53 12.18 -26.92 6.50
CA GLU A 53 12.63 -27.66 7.69
C GLU A 53 12.91 -26.76 8.89
N ALA A 54 13.55 -25.62 8.68
CA ALA A 54 13.93 -24.68 9.72
C ALA A 54 13.91 -23.23 9.20
N ALA A 55 13.63 -22.28 10.10
CA ALA A 55 13.75 -20.86 9.85
C ALA A 55 13.92 -20.10 11.17
N THR A 56 14.76 -19.08 11.18
CA THR A 56 15.02 -18.19 12.33
C THR A 56 14.70 -16.74 12.04
N SER A 57 14.83 -16.31 10.78
CA SER A 57 14.55 -14.96 10.31
C SER A 57 13.59 -15.02 9.11
N ILE A 58 12.35 -14.63 9.33
CA ILE A 58 11.25 -14.83 8.38
C ILE A 58 10.75 -13.50 7.86
N LEU A 59 10.69 -13.37 6.53
CA LEU A 59 9.97 -12.30 5.84
C LEU A 59 8.61 -12.83 5.37
N VAL A 60 7.55 -12.07 5.60
CA VAL A 60 6.22 -12.36 5.05
C VAL A 60 5.77 -11.17 4.21
N ALA A 61 5.65 -11.34 2.90
CA ALA A 61 5.33 -10.30 1.94
C ALA A 61 4.06 -10.62 1.14
N GLY A 62 3.36 -9.58 0.68
CA GLY A 62 2.07 -9.72 -0.01
C GLY A 62 0.91 -10.09 0.92
N ASN A 63 1.12 -10.01 2.22
CA ASN A 63 0.20 -10.43 3.26
C ASN A 63 -0.78 -9.30 3.64
N ARG A 64 -2.02 -9.69 3.99
CA ARG A 64 -3.07 -8.78 4.46
C ARG A 64 -3.59 -9.11 5.86
N THR A 65 -3.24 -10.28 6.39
CA THR A 65 -3.85 -10.84 7.61
C THR A 65 -2.85 -11.14 8.72
N GLY A 66 -1.60 -11.44 8.41
CA GLY A 66 -0.58 -11.89 9.37
C GLY A 66 -0.65 -13.37 9.71
N ILE A 67 -1.60 -14.15 9.17
CA ILE A 67 -1.78 -15.57 9.52
C ILE A 67 -0.54 -16.38 9.16
N ALA A 68 0.01 -16.17 7.96
CA ALA A 68 1.19 -16.90 7.52
C ALA A 68 2.38 -16.71 8.48
N ALA A 69 2.53 -15.51 9.08
CA ALA A 69 3.56 -15.26 10.09
C ALA A 69 3.29 -16.00 11.41
N LEU A 70 2.04 -15.99 11.88
CA LEU A 70 1.63 -16.72 13.09
C LEU A 70 1.85 -18.24 12.95
N VAL A 71 1.45 -18.79 11.79
CA VAL A 71 1.65 -20.22 11.49
C VAL A 71 3.15 -20.56 11.38
N ALA A 72 3.93 -19.71 10.70
CA ALA A 72 5.36 -19.91 10.56
C ALA A 72 6.05 -19.88 11.93
N GLN A 73 5.69 -18.97 12.84
CA GLN A 73 6.25 -18.96 14.20
C GLN A 73 5.86 -20.21 15.01
N GLN A 74 4.65 -20.72 14.85
CA GLN A 74 4.26 -21.99 15.50
C GLN A 74 5.09 -23.16 14.96
N ARG A 75 5.41 -23.15 13.67
CA ARG A 75 6.25 -24.16 13.02
C ARG A 75 7.72 -24.03 13.41
N PHE A 76 8.21 -22.79 13.58
CA PHE A 76 9.60 -22.46 13.89
C PHE A 76 9.68 -21.63 15.19
N PRO A 77 9.53 -22.25 16.36
CA PRO A 77 9.54 -21.55 17.64
C PRO A 77 10.84 -20.77 17.86
N GLY A 78 10.73 -19.53 18.34
CA GLY A 78 11.89 -18.64 18.53
C GLY A 78 12.32 -17.86 17.28
N SER A 79 11.71 -18.10 16.12
CA SER A 79 11.95 -17.29 14.92
C SER A 79 11.45 -15.85 15.08
N ARG A 80 12.07 -14.91 14.36
CA ARG A 80 11.60 -13.55 14.20
C ARG A 80 10.91 -13.40 12.86
N ALA A 81 9.79 -12.70 12.82
CA ALA A 81 9.04 -12.48 11.58
C ALA A 81 8.84 -10.99 11.30
N VAL A 82 9.15 -10.57 10.08
CA VAL A 82 8.83 -9.25 9.53
C VAL A 82 7.68 -9.41 8.54
N CYS A 83 6.53 -8.82 8.84
CA CYS A 83 5.38 -8.74 7.93
C CYS A 83 5.45 -7.42 7.17
N HIS A 84 5.70 -7.50 5.88
CA HIS A 84 5.77 -6.34 5.02
C HIS A 84 4.43 -6.09 4.30
N ALA A 85 3.95 -4.87 4.37
CA ALA A 85 2.77 -4.37 3.66
C ALA A 85 3.07 -3.01 3.04
N PHE A 86 2.59 -2.76 1.83
CA PHE A 86 2.68 -1.43 1.22
C PHE A 86 1.59 -0.48 1.69
N ASP A 87 0.44 -1.02 2.10
CA ASP A 87 -0.74 -0.25 2.50
C ASP A 87 -0.95 -0.30 4.01
N LEU A 88 -1.15 0.87 4.61
CA LEU A 88 -1.32 1.03 6.05
C LEU A 88 -2.58 0.32 6.58
N HIS A 89 -3.65 0.24 5.77
CA HIS A 89 -4.86 -0.49 6.16
C HIS A 89 -4.55 -1.98 6.38
N HIS A 90 -3.75 -2.59 5.48
CA HIS A 90 -3.29 -3.96 5.65
C HIS A 90 -2.34 -4.11 6.84
N ALA A 91 -1.39 -3.19 7.03
CA ALA A 91 -0.49 -3.21 8.20
C ALA A 91 -1.28 -3.15 9.51
N LYS A 92 -2.28 -2.28 9.61
CA LYS A 92 -3.18 -2.19 10.78
C LYS A 92 -4.00 -3.47 10.99
N ALA A 93 -4.43 -4.14 9.91
CA ALA A 93 -5.14 -5.41 10.01
C ALA A 93 -4.23 -6.51 10.58
N ILE A 94 -2.98 -6.58 10.14
CA ILE A 94 -1.97 -7.51 10.67
C ILE A 94 -1.72 -7.25 12.17
N LEU A 95 -1.49 -6.00 12.57
CA LEU A 95 -1.27 -5.61 13.97
C LEU A 95 -2.44 -6.04 14.85
N ARG A 96 -3.68 -5.76 14.43
CA ARG A 96 -4.90 -6.17 15.17
C ARG A 96 -5.03 -7.68 15.30
N ASN A 97 -4.65 -8.44 14.26
CA ASN A 97 -4.67 -9.90 14.32
C ASN A 97 -3.60 -10.44 15.27
N PHE A 98 -2.43 -9.83 15.33
CA PHE A 98 -1.40 -10.18 16.31
C PHE A 98 -1.87 -9.92 17.74
N GLU A 99 -2.42 -8.76 18.01
CA GLU A 99 -3.00 -8.40 19.31
C GLU A 99 -4.07 -9.40 19.77
N ARG A 100 -5.01 -9.78 18.86
CA ARG A 100 -6.06 -10.77 19.16
C ARG A 100 -5.53 -12.17 19.48
N ASN A 101 -4.35 -12.50 18.97
CA ASN A 101 -3.70 -13.77 19.27
C ASN A 101 -2.69 -13.68 20.43
N GLY A 102 -2.70 -12.56 21.18
CA GLY A 102 -1.81 -12.35 22.32
C GLY A 102 -0.33 -12.22 21.93
N VAL A 103 -0.06 -11.80 20.68
CA VAL A 103 1.30 -11.70 20.15
C VAL A 103 1.78 -10.26 20.21
N SER A 104 2.89 -10.01 20.87
CA SER A 104 3.56 -8.70 20.88
C SER A 104 4.21 -8.41 19.55
N SER A 105 3.96 -7.21 19.01
CA SER A 105 4.51 -6.77 17.74
C SER A 105 4.88 -5.28 17.77
N THR A 106 5.84 -4.91 16.91
CA THR A 106 6.23 -3.52 16.68
C THR A 106 5.78 -3.05 15.30
N PHE A 107 5.62 -1.74 15.12
CA PHE A 107 5.32 -1.12 13.83
C PHE A 107 6.53 -0.33 13.33
N ARG A 108 6.76 -0.39 12.00
CA ARG A 108 7.79 0.42 11.30
C ARG A 108 7.19 1.06 10.06
N CYS A 109 7.60 2.30 9.79
CA CYS A 109 7.37 2.99 8.52
C CYS A 109 8.67 3.67 8.06
N ASP A 110 8.66 4.21 6.85
CA ASP A 110 9.80 4.96 6.31
C ASP A 110 10.06 6.23 7.15
N ALA A 111 11.32 6.57 7.39
CA ALA A 111 11.72 7.65 8.30
C ALA A 111 11.31 9.07 7.86
N TYR A 112 10.99 9.25 6.57
CA TYR A 112 10.57 10.54 6.00
C TYR A 112 9.05 10.75 6.03
N VAL A 113 8.27 9.81 6.57
CA VAL A 113 6.81 9.92 6.70
C VAL A 113 6.40 10.00 8.15
N GLU A 114 5.33 10.75 8.40
CA GLU A 114 4.63 10.74 9.68
C GLU A 114 3.48 9.73 9.62
N SER A 115 3.27 8.95 10.66
CA SER A 115 2.17 7.99 10.78
C SER A 115 1.35 8.28 12.04
N PRO A 116 0.35 9.17 11.95
CA PRO A 116 -0.49 9.51 13.09
C PRO A 116 -1.19 8.30 13.69
N GLY A 117 -1.13 8.16 15.00
CA GLY A 117 -1.79 7.06 15.74
C GLY A 117 -1.06 5.72 15.72
N LEU A 118 0.11 5.62 15.07
CA LEU A 118 0.99 4.46 15.14
C LEU A 118 2.43 4.93 15.38
N ALA A 119 2.93 4.72 16.58
CA ALA A 119 4.32 5.02 16.89
C ALA A 119 5.24 3.99 16.20
N ALA A 120 6.15 4.49 15.37
CA ALA A 120 7.21 3.64 14.84
C ALA A 120 8.18 3.26 15.97
N SER A 121 8.54 1.98 16.05
CA SER A 121 9.48 1.45 17.04
C SER A 121 10.78 1.02 16.37
N THR A 122 11.88 1.27 17.06
CA THR A 122 13.19 0.70 16.74
C THR A 122 13.46 -0.59 17.52
N GLU A 123 12.58 -0.97 18.45
CA GLU A 123 12.73 -2.19 19.24
C GLU A 123 12.57 -3.43 18.37
N ILE A 124 13.35 -4.46 18.70
CA ILE A 124 13.29 -5.75 18.02
C ILE A 124 12.30 -6.62 18.77
N ALA A 125 11.09 -6.70 18.27
CA ALA A 125 10.08 -7.66 18.74
C ALA A 125 10.17 -8.97 17.94
N PRO A 126 9.61 -10.08 18.47
CA PRO A 126 9.46 -11.32 17.70
C PRO A 126 8.71 -11.11 16.38
N PHE A 127 7.74 -10.20 16.37
CA PHE A 127 7.04 -9.77 15.19
C PHE A 127 7.22 -8.27 14.95
N THR A 128 7.52 -7.92 13.70
CA THR A 128 7.54 -6.53 13.22
C THR A 128 6.59 -6.41 12.03
N VAL A 129 5.71 -5.43 12.07
CA VAL A 129 4.87 -5.05 10.91
C VAL A 129 5.47 -3.81 10.26
N ALA A 130 5.97 -3.97 9.06
CA ALA A 130 6.60 -2.90 8.30
C ALA A 130 5.69 -2.40 7.18
N CYS A 131 5.26 -1.13 7.26
CA CYS A 131 4.59 -0.44 6.17
C CYS A 131 5.59 0.51 5.51
N THR A 132 6.38 -0.02 4.59
CA THR A 132 7.52 0.65 3.97
C THR A 132 7.51 0.47 2.46
N ALA A 133 8.15 1.39 1.73
CA ALA A 133 8.19 1.35 0.27
C ALA A 133 9.03 0.20 -0.30
N ALA A 134 10.04 -0.24 0.45
CA ALA A 134 10.87 -1.40 0.16
C ALA A 134 10.75 -2.43 1.30
N ILE A 135 11.06 -3.67 1.00
CA ILE A 135 11.21 -4.71 2.02
C ILE A 135 12.34 -4.31 2.98
N PRO A 136 12.12 -4.35 4.31
CA PRO A 136 13.15 -4.05 5.29
C PRO A 136 14.39 -4.94 5.11
N ASP A 137 15.56 -4.37 5.46
CA ASP A 137 16.83 -5.08 5.32
C ASP A 137 16.87 -6.40 6.11
N GLY A 138 17.37 -7.44 5.42
CA GLY A 138 17.64 -8.75 5.96
C GLY A 138 19.00 -8.86 6.65
N PRO A 139 19.66 -10.02 6.63
CA PRO A 139 19.29 -11.18 5.82
C PRO A 139 18.16 -12.02 6.43
N TYR A 140 17.27 -12.53 5.56
CA TYR A 140 16.25 -13.51 5.92
C TYR A 140 16.66 -14.91 5.46
N ASP A 141 16.35 -15.93 6.24
CA ASP A 141 16.55 -17.33 5.82
C ASP A 141 15.29 -17.93 5.16
N LEU A 142 14.12 -17.34 5.44
CA LEU A 142 12.85 -17.71 4.82
C LEU A 142 12.07 -16.47 4.39
N ALA A 143 11.59 -16.45 3.16
CA ALA A 143 10.59 -15.50 2.69
C ALA A 143 9.30 -16.24 2.30
N LEU A 144 8.18 -15.82 2.87
CA LEU A 144 6.84 -16.26 2.52
C LEU A 144 6.19 -15.18 1.67
N PHE A 145 6.09 -15.41 0.37
CA PHE A 145 5.54 -14.44 -0.57
C PHE A 145 4.25 -14.95 -1.22
N MET A 146 3.18 -14.19 -1.02
CA MET A 146 1.89 -14.47 -1.63
C MET A 146 1.41 -13.31 -2.46
N SER A 147 0.84 -13.59 -3.63
CA SER A 147 0.32 -12.57 -4.55
C SER A 147 -0.72 -13.14 -5.51
N SER A 148 -1.53 -12.24 -6.08
CA SER A 148 -2.47 -12.55 -7.14
C SER A 148 -2.57 -11.40 -8.15
N THR A 149 -3.00 -11.69 -9.38
CA THR A 149 -3.25 -10.64 -10.39
C THR A 149 -4.38 -9.70 -10.00
N SER A 150 -5.29 -10.09 -9.10
CA SER A 150 -6.31 -9.20 -8.56
C SER A 150 -5.76 -8.18 -7.56
N ASP A 151 -4.62 -8.50 -6.94
CA ASP A 151 -4.06 -7.71 -5.85
C ASP A 151 -2.88 -6.85 -6.30
N MET A 152 -2.09 -7.37 -7.25
CA MET A 152 -0.86 -6.73 -7.70
C MET A 152 -0.73 -6.79 -9.22
N THR A 153 -0.21 -5.72 -9.81
CA THR A 153 0.22 -5.75 -11.21
C THR A 153 1.38 -6.72 -11.38
N GLY A 154 1.51 -7.35 -12.55
CA GLY A 154 2.62 -8.26 -12.82
C GLY A 154 3.99 -7.63 -12.56
N GLU A 155 4.15 -6.34 -12.86
CA GLU A 155 5.39 -5.61 -12.61
C GLU A 155 5.69 -5.43 -11.11
N LEU A 156 4.67 -5.20 -10.28
CA LEU A 156 4.83 -5.14 -8.82
C LEU A 156 5.25 -6.50 -8.24
N VAL A 157 4.69 -7.59 -8.74
CA VAL A 157 5.09 -8.96 -8.34
C VAL A 157 6.56 -9.21 -8.63
N LEU A 158 7.02 -8.82 -9.83
CA LEU A 158 8.43 -8.99 -10.22
C LEU A 158 9.37 -8.11 -9.40
N ASP A 159 8.98 -6.87 -9.14
CA ASP A 159 9.75 -5.94 -8.32
C ASP A 159 9.88 -6.45 -6.87
N GLN A 160 8.80 -7.02 -6.30
CA GLN A 160 8.87 -7.67 -4.99
C GLN A 160 9.74 -8.93 -4.99
N LEU A 161 9.71 -9.74 -6.03
CA LEU A 161 10.60 -10.90 -6.13
C LEU A 161 12.08 -10.49 -6.17
N GLU A 162 12.41 -9.39 -6.87
CA GLU A 162 13.76 -8.82 -6.87
C GLU A 162 14.16 -8.33 -5.46
N ASP A 163 13.26 -7.64 -4.75
CA ASP A 163 13.49 -7.20 -3.36
C ASP A 163 13.70 -8.40 -2.42
N ILE A 164 12.84 -9.41 -2.50
CA ILE A 164 12.94 -10.63 -1.69
C ILE A 164 14.27 -11.32 -1.95
N HIS A 165 14.64 -11.49 -3.22
CA HIS A 165 15.93 -12.11 -3.57
C HIS A 165 17.12 -11.31 -2.99
N ALA A 166 17.07 -9.98 -3.05
CA ALA A 166 18.13 -9.14 -2.49
C ALA A 166 18.26 -9.33 -0.97
N GLN A 167 17.15 -9.43 -0.24
CA GLN A 167 17.11 -9.51 1.21
C GLN A 167 17.24 -10.93 1.80
N LEU A 168 17.17 -11.97 0.97
CA LEU A 168 17.45 -13.34 1.42
C LEU A 168 18.95 -13.58 1.65
N ALA A 169 19.28 -14.34 2.66
CA ALA A 169 20.61 -14.93 2.83
C ALA A 169 20.92 -15.89 1.67
N VAL A 170 22.21 -16.11 1.38
CA VAL A 170 22.62 -17.23 0.50
C VAL A 170 22.22 -18.54 1.18
N GLY A 171 21.56 -19.43 0.44
CA GLY A 171 20.92 -20.63 0.99
C GLY A 171 19.48 -20.40 1.50
N GLY A 172 19.07 -19.14 1.66
CA GLY A 172 17.71 -18.80 2.09
C GLY A 172 16.66 -19.18 1.05
N THR A 173 15.47 -19.49 1.51
CA THR A 173 14.36 -20.02 0.71
C THR A 173 13.24 -18.98 0.58
N CYS A 174 12.76 -18.76 -0.63
CA CYS A 174 11.48 -18.07 -0.88
C CYS A 174 10.40 -19.12 -1.19
N VAL A 175 9.33 -19.12 -0.43
CA VAL A 175 8.09 -19.83 -0.73
C VAL A 175 7.18 -18.86 -1.47
N LEU A 176 6.95 -19.12 -2.76
CA LEU A 176 6.07 -18.32 -3.60
C LEU A 176 4.70 -19.01 -3.73
N ALA A 177 3.63 -18.34 -3.31
CA ALA A 177 2.26 -18.71 -3.65
C ALA A 177 1.65 -17.61 -4.54
N TYR A 178 1.25 -17.98 -5.75
CA TYR A 178 0.79 -17.01 -6.75
C TYR A 178 -0.45 -17.50 -7.48
N GLN A 179 -1.38 -16.58 -7.74
CA GLN A 179 -2.59 -16.81 -8.55
C GLN A 179 -2.64 -15.83 -9.73
N GLY A 180 -2.74 -16.34 -10.95
CA GLY A 180 -2.82 -15.54 -12.16
C GLY A 180 -2.10 -16.18 -13.35
N ASP A 181 -1.34 -15.39 -14.11
CA ASP A 181 -0.45 -15.91 -15.17
C ASP A 181 0.78 -16.59 -14.56
N VAL A 182 0.56 -17.83 -14.13
CA VAL A 182 1.57 -18.66 -13.46
C VAL A 182 2.81 -18.84 -14.33
N GLY A 183 2.63 -19.08 -15.64
CA GLY A 183 3.75 -19.32 -16.56
C GLY A 183 4.74 -18.17 -16.62
N ALA A 184 4.22 -16.93 -16.74
CA ALA A 184 5.05 -15.73 -16.79
C ALA A 184 5.82 -15.52 -15.48
N VAL A 185 5.16 -15.64 -14.32
CA VAL A 185 5.80 -15.44 -13.01
C VAL A 185 6.83 -16.52 -12.71
N LEU A 186 6.52 -17.80 -12.97
CA LEU A 186 7.47 -18.90 -12.75
C LEU A 186 8.72 -18.77 -13.65
N LYS A 187 8.56 -18.33 -14.90
CA LYS A 187 9.69 -18.07 -15.80
C LYS A 187 10.62 -17.01 -15.18
N GLN A 188 10.09 -15.87 -14.76
CA GLN A 188 10.88 -14.80 -14.18
C GLN A 188 11.50 -15.18 -12.81
N ALA A 189 10.76 -15.91 -11.98
CA ALA A 189 11.27 -16.42 -10.70
C ALA A 189 12.44 -17.41 -10.94
N ARG A 190 12.33 -18.29 -11.92
CA ARG A 190 13.42 -19.21 -12.30
C ARG A 190 14.65 -18.48 -12.82
N GLU A 191 14.46 -17.45 -13.66
CA GLU A 191 15.55 -16.61 -14.16
C GLU A 191 16.26 -15.88 -13.01
N LEU A 192 15.51 -15.39 -12.02
CA LEU A 192 16.05 -14.67 -10.89
C LEU A 192 16.81 -15.58 -9.91
N PHE A 193 16.22 -16.69 -9.50
CA PHE A 193 16.80 -17.60 -8.48
C PHE A 193 17.70 -18.69 -9.05
N GLY A 194 17.64 -18.94 -10.35
CA GLY A 194 18.36 -20.03 -11.02
C GLY A 194 17.80 -21.45 -10.74
N ASN A 195 16.72 -21.54 -9.94
CA ASN A 195 16.07 -22.80 -9.59
C ASN A 195 14.60 -22.57 -9.23
N ILE A 196 13.81 -23.63 -9.29
CA ILE A 196 12.42 -23.65 -8.84
C ILE A 196 11.97 -25.08 -8.59
N SER A 197 11.34 -25.34 -7.46
CA SER A 197 10.69 -26.61 -7.10
C SER A 197 9.19 -26.36 -6.93
N ILE A 198 8.37 -26.84 -7.87
CA ILE A 198 6.92 -26.68 -7.80
C ILE A 198 6.36 -27.71 -6.82
N LEU A 199 5.71 -27.23 -5.78
CA LEU A 199 5.04 -28.08 -4.78
C LEU A 199 3.61 -28.43 -5.23
N VAL A 200 2.89 -27.45 -5.77
CA VAL A 200 1.53 -27.61 -6.29
C VAL A 200 1.31 -26.61 -7.41
N GLU A 201 0.64 -27.06 -8.48
CA GLU A 201 0.14 -26.21 -9.55
C GLU A 201 -1.28 -26.64 -9.93
N ARG A 202 -2.25 -25.69 -9.92
CA ARG A 202 -3.65 -25.94 -10.27
C ARG A 202 -4.25 -24.69 -10.91
N LYS A 203 -4.88 -24.83 -12.10
CA LYS A 203 -5.74 -23.79 -12.73
C LYS A 203 -5.36 -22.33 -12.40
N GLY A 204 -4.13 -21.90 -12.69
CA GLY A 204 -3.69 -20.52 -12.43
C GLY A 204 -3.27 -20.23 -10.99
N LEU A 205 -3.14 -21.24 -10.13
CA LEU A 205 -2.63 -21.14 -8.77
C LEU A 205 -1.40 -22.04 -8.60
N VAL A 206 -0.32 -21.51 -8.04
CA VAL A 206 0.94 -22.25 -7.82
C VAL A 206 1.49 -22.00 -6.43
N CYS A 207 2.14 -23.02 -5.85
CA CYS A 207 3.06 -22.90 -4.73
C CYS A 207 4.41 -23.51 -5.12
N ALA A 208 5.49 -22.75 -4.95
CA ALA A 208 6.84 -23.18 -5.36
C ALA A 208 7.89 -22.72 -4.34
N LEU A 209 9.00 -23.46 -4.29
CA LEU A 209 10.21 -23.12 -3.54
C LEU A 209 11.29 -22.61 -4.48
N LEU A 210 11.94 -21.53 -4.07
CA LEU A 210 13.04 -20.86 -4.73
C LEU A 210 14.17 -20.67 -3.72
N VAL A 211 15.38 -21.09 -4.05
CA VAL A 211 16.53 -20.98 -3.13
C VAL A 211 17.53 -19.97 -3.69
N LYS A 212 17.93 -18.98 -2.91
CA LYS A 212 19.00 -18.05 -3.27
C LYS A 212 20.35 -18.76 -3.25
N ARG A 213 21.00 -18.90 -4.40
CA ARG A 213 22.26 -19.64 -4.52
C ARG A 213 23.51 -18.77 -4.55
N SER A 214 23.38 -17.48 -4.84
CA SER A 214 24.53 -16.56 -4.92
C SER A 214 24.12 -15.11 -4.68
N GLU A 215 25.08 -14.28 -4.30
CA GLU A 215 24.91 -12.83 -4.08
C GLU A 215 25.06 -11.99 -5.36
N THR A 216 25.46 -12.58 -6.48
CA THR A 216 26.14 -11.91 -7.61
C THR A 216 25.24 -11.17 -8.60
N ARG A 217 23.97 -10.88 -8.28
CA ARG A 217 23.09 -10.20 -9.24
C ARG A 217 22.65 -8.83 -8.75
N ALA A 218 22.86 -7.80 -9.58
CA ALA A 218 22.26 -6.49 -9.39
C ALA A 218 20.73 -6.57 -9.52
N ARG A 219 20.02 -5.96 -8.55
CA ARG A 219 18.55 -5.83 -8.57
C ARG A 219 18.09 -5.04 -9.79
N ARG A 220 17.10 -5.55 -10.53
CA ARG A 220 16.42 -4.76 -11.56
C ARG A 220 15.57 -3.67 -10.92
N SER A 221 15.57 -2.47 -11.51
CA SER A 221 14.66 -1.41 -11.13
C SER A 221 13.48 -1.36 -12.10
N PHE A 222 12.28 -1.29 -11.55
CA PHE A 222 11.05 -1.07 -12.29
C PHE A 222 10.51 0.37 -12.10
N GLN A 223 11.31 1.24 -11.51
CA GLN A 223 11.01 2.66 -11.44
C GLN A 223 10.82 3.24 -12.84
N ALA A 224 9.81 4.07 -13.00
CA ALA A 224 9.54 4.76 -14.25
C ALA A 224 9.59 6.27 -14.06
N THR A 225 9.94 7.00 -15.13
CA THR A 225 9.92 8.45 -15.17
C THR A 225 9.08 8.91 -16.36
N PHE A 226 8.25 9.92 -16.16
CA PHE A 226 7.40 10.47 -17.19
C PHE A 226 7.20 11.99 -17.00
N PRO A 227 6.99 12.76 -18.09
CA PRO A 227 6.70 14.18 -18.00
C PRO A 227 5.24 14.43 -17.59
N ALA A 228 5.03 15.51 -16.83
CA ALA A 228 3.70 16.01 -16.49
C ALA A 228 3.66 17.54 -16.65
N SER A 229 2.59 18.04 -17.29
CA SER A 229 2.37 19.47 -17.48
C SER A 229 0.90 19.81 -17.64
N VAL A 230 0.55 21.01 -17.24
CA VAL A 230 -0.73 21.64 -17.51
C VAL A 230 -0.50 23.03 -18.11
N PRO A 231 -1.43 23.58 -18.92
CA PRO A 231 -1.29 24.90 -19.50
C PRO A 231 -1.00 25.97 -18.44
N GLY A 232 -0.01 26.81 -18.70
CA GLY A 232 0.39 27.90 -17.80
C GLY A 232 1.33 27.48 -16.67
N MET A 233 1.71 26.20 -16.56
CA MET A 233 2.67 25.70 -15.58
C MET A 233 3.92 25.13 -16.26
N ALA A 234 5.06 25.25 -15.60
CA ALA A 234 6.29 24.58 -16.04
C ALA A 234 6.11 23.05 -15.98
N ALA A 235 6.57 22.36 -17.01
CA ALA A 235 6.58 20.91 -17.03
C ALA A 235 7.52 20.35 -15.93
N ILE A 236 7.11 19.25 -15.32
CA ILE A 236 7.91 18.52 -14.35
C ILE A 236 8.14 17.08 -14.82
N SER A 237 9.25 16.48 -14.43
CA SER A 237 9.51 15.06 -14.61
C SER A 237 9.20 14.35 -13.30
N LEU A 238 8.34 13.33 -13.36
CA LEU A 238 7.91 12.57 -12.18
C LEU A 238 8.42 11.14 -12.24
N CYS A 239 8.95 10.69 -11.12
CA CYS A 239 9.25 9.30 -10.85
C CYS A 239 8.01 8.60 -10.29
N SER A 240 7.81 7.34 -10.62
CA SER A 240 6.80 6.46 -10.03
C SER A 240 7.34 5.05 -9.83
N LEU A 241 6.77 4.33 -8.87
CA LEU A 241 7.13 2.95 -8.52
C LEU A 241 5.99 1.99 -8.88
N PRO A 242 6.27 0.70 -9.15
CA PRO A 242 5.22 -0.31 -9.33
C PRO A 242 4.27 -0.34 -8.12
N GLY A 243 2.97 -0.45 -8.39
CA GLY A 243 1.93 -0.40 -7.36
C GLY A 243 1.36 1.00 -7.10
N VAL A 244 2.04 2.06 -7.52
CA VAL A 244 1.49 3.42 -7.48
C VAL A 244 0.51 3.63 -8.63
N PHE A 245 -0.60 4.30 -8.34
CA PHE A 245 -1.62 4.58 -9.35
C PHE A 245 -1.03 5.34 -10.56
N CYS A 246 -1.44 4.96 -11.76
CA CYS A 246 -0.92 5.50 -13.02
C CYS A 246 0.61 5.40 -13.15
N HIS A 247 1.20 4.30 -12.67
CA HIS A 247 2.61 4.01 -12.90
C HIS A 247 2.95 4.11 -14.40
N ARG A 248 4.09 4.75 -14.74
CA ARG A 248 4.64 5.00 -16.09
C ARG A 248 3.96 6.09 -16.93
N ARG A 249 2.90 6.74 -16.46
CA ARG A 249 2.20 7.80 -17.19
C ARG A 249 1.53 8.77 -16.23
N PRO A 250 1.32 10.05 -16.66
CA PRO A 250 0.56 10.99 -15.86
C PRO A 250 -0.91 10.55 -15.75
N ASP A 251 -1.49 10.75 -14.59
CA ASP A 251 -2.93 10.60 -14.37
C ASP A 251 -3.67 11.78 -15.01
N MET A 252 -4.55 11.51 -15.97
CA MET A 252 -5.31 12.55 -16.67
C MET A 252 -6.33 13.24 -15.77
N GLY A 253 -6.90 12.52 -14.78
CA GLY A 253 -7.77 13.11 -13.76
C GLY A 253 -6.99 14.06 -12.85
N GLY A 254 -5.81 13.64 -12.41
CA GLY A 254 -4.89 14.47 -11.62
C GLY A 254 -4.45 15.73 -12.39
N LEU A 255 -4.16 15.61 -13.68
CA LEU A 255 -3.86 16.79 -14.52
C LEU A 255 -5.06 17.75 -14.65
N ALA A 256 -6.29 17.21 -14.80
CA ALA A 256 -7.51 18.02 -14.84
C ALA A 256 -7.74 18.75 -13.51
N LEU A 257 -7.52 18.05 -12.40
CA LEU A 257 -7.62 18.57 -11.05
C LEU A 257 -6.61 19.71 -10.80
N ALA A 258 -5.33 19.48 -11.11
CA ALA A 258 -4.28 20.48 -10.96
C ALA A 258 -4.58 21.74 -11.80
N GLU A 259 -5.07 21.57 -13.04
CA GLU A 259 -5.40 22.68 -13.94
C GLU A 259 -6.58 23.54 -13.44
N VAL A 260 -7.56 22.93 -12.77
CA VAL A 260 -8.70 23.68 -12.18
C VAL A 260 -8.27 24.36 -10.88
N ALA A 261 -7.61 23.64 -9.97
CA ALA A 261 -7.18 24.18 -8.69
C ALA A 261 -6.18 25.33 -8.83
N ALA A 262 -5.25 25.22 -9.78
CA ALA A 262 -4.22 26.21 -10.05
C ALA A 262 -4.71 27.62 -10.33
N ARG A 263 -5.95 27.78 -10.78
CA ARG A 263 -6.53 29.11 -11.13
C ARG A 263 -6.82 29.96 -9.89
N GLU A 264 -6.97 29.31 -8.74
CA GLU A 264 -7.44 29.97 -7.52
C GLU A 264 -6.47 29.81 -6.34
N VAL A 265 -5.48 28.91 -6.46
CA VAL A 265 -4.43 28.74 -5.45
C VAL A 265 -3.55 29.99 -5.40
N LYS A 266 -3.23 30.46 -4.19
CA LYS A 266 -2.45 31.67 -3.93
C LYS A 266 -1.20 31.34 -3.10
N SER A 267 -0.12 32.10 -3.34
CA SER A 267 1.09 32.00 -2.53
C SER A 267 0.80 32.14 -1.02
N GLY A 268 1.52 31.41 -0.20
CA GLY A 268 1.36 31.35 1.26
C GLY A 268 0.35 30.33 1.76
N GLN A 269 -0.44 29.72 0.87
CA GLN A 269 -1.48 28.74 1.26
C GLN A 269 -0.92 27.38 1.64
N ARG A 270 -1.66 26.71 2.55
CA ARG A 270 -1.45 25.31 2.96
C ARG A 270 -2.36 24.41 2.14
N ILE A 271 -1.77 23.45 1.46
CA ILE A 271 -2.47 22.51 0.60
C ILE A 271 -2.39 21.11 1.19
N LEU A 272 -3.50 20.37 1.18
CA LEU A 272 -3.55 18.94 1.43
C LEU A 272 -3.84 18.21 0.13
N ASP A 273 -2.91 17.35 -0.30
CA ASP A 273 -3.08 16.42 -1.44
C ASP A 273 -3.47 15.04 -0.87
N LEU A 274 -4.78 14.73 -0.92
CA LEU A 274 -5.36 13.48 -0.40
C LEU A 274 -5.27 12.36 -1.44
N GLY A 275 -4.63 11.25 -1.06
CA GLY A 275 -4.35 10.15 -1.98
C GLY A 275 -3.36 10.62 -3.05
N CYS A 276 -2.24 11.18 -2.61
CA CYS A 276 -1.31 11.92 -3.46
C CYS A 276 -0.65 11.08 -4.58
N GLY A 277 -0.61 9.74 -4.45
CA GLY A 277 0.06 8.86 -5.41
C GLY A 277 1.54 9.20 -5.54
N CYS A 278 2.01 9.54 -6.75
CA CYS A 278 3.38 10.02 -6.96
C CYS A 278 3.56 11.54 -6.75
N GLY A 279 2.56 12.21 -6.16
CA GLY A 279 2.57 13.64 -5.86
C GLY A 279 2.21 14.56 -7.03
N LEU A 280 1.65 14.03 -8.12
CA LEU A 280 1.38 14.77 -9.36
C LEU A 280 0.70 16.11 -9.12
N VAL A 281 -0.42 16.12 -8.38
CA VAL A 281 -1.25 17.33 -8.19
C VAL A 281 -0.55 18.32 -7.28
N GLY A 282 -0.16 17.89 -6.09
CA GLY A 282 0.51 18.74 -5.10
C GLY A 282 1.81 19.34 -5.63
N LEU A 283 2.61 18.58 -6.38
CA LEU A 283 3.88 19.05 -6.96
C LEU A 283 3.69 20.08 -8.06
N LEU A 284 2.70 19.88 -8.94
CA LEU A 284 2.35 20.90 -9.95
C LEU A 284 1.91 22.21 -9.27
N LEU A 285 1.08 22.13 -8.23
CA LEU A 285 0.65 23.31 -7.48
C LEU A 285 1.82 23.96 -6.73
N ALA A 286 2.67 23.17 -6.03
CA ALA A 286 3.81 23.69 -5.29
C ALA A 286 4.80 24.53 -6.11
N ARG A 287 4.82 24.33 -7.42
CA ARG A 287 5.65 25.10 -8.35
C ARG A 287 5.11 26.50 -8.68
N GLN A 288 3.91 26.86 -8.24
CA GLN A 288 3.29 28.15 -8.54
C GLN A 288 3.67 29.28 -7.58
N GLY A 289 4.26 28.96 -6.45
CA GLY A 289 4.64 29.97 -5.46
C GLY A 289 5.12 29.37 -4.16
N ASP A 290 5.17 30.19 -3.11
CA ASP A 290 5.50 29.75 -1.76
C ASP A 290 4.27 29.05 -1.15
N LEU A 291 4.13 27.74 -1.42
CA LEU A 291 3.04 26.90 -0.93
C LEU A 291 3.58 25.82 -0.02
N ARG A 292 2.86 25.52 1.05
CA ARG A 292 3.15 24.39 1.93
C ARG A 292 2.22 23.24 1.57
N VAL A 293 2.78 22.11 1.14
CA VAL A 293 1.98 20.97 0.68
C VAL A 293 2.18 19.79 1.61
N THR A 294 1.08 19.30 2.16
CA THR A 294 1.01 18.00 2.85
C THR A 294 0.52 16.97 1.86
N TYR A 295 1.33 15.94 1.63
CA TYR A 295 1.00 14.78 0.80
C TYR A 295 0.56 13.65 1.70
N LEU A 296 -0.65 13.15 1.52
CA LEU A 296 -1.21 12.07 2.31
C LEU A 296 -1.59 10.89 1.43
N ASP A 297 -1.14 9.70 1.80
CA ASP A 297 -1.54 8.45 1.15
C ASP A 297 -1.50 7.30 2.16
N SER A 298 -2.28 6.24 1.93
CA SER A 298 -2.20 5.00 2.71
C SER A 298 -1.09 4.06 2.22
N HIS A 299 -0.55 4.30 1.04
CA HIS A 299 0.38 3.42 0.36
C HIS A 299 1.82 3.94 0.45
N ALA A 300 2.70 3.20 1.13
CA ALA A 300 4.09 3.62 1.38
C ALA A 300 4.87 3.92 0.09
N ARG A 301 4.67 3.14 -1.00
CA ARG A 301 5.32 3.41 -2.29
C ARG A 301 4.84 4.70 -2.96
N ALA A 302 3.60 5.10 -2.73
CA ALA A 302 3.10 6.38 -3.21
C ALA A 302 3.87 7.53 -2.55
N LEU A 303 4.02 7.47 -1.23
CA LEU A 303 4.80 8.47 -0.48
C LEU A 303 6.28 8.44 -0.83
N ALA A 304 6.87 7.26 -1.08
CA ALA A 304 8.27 7.16 -1.54
C ALA A 304 8.47 7.81 -2.91
N ALA A 305 7.57 7.56 -3.86
CA ALA A 305 7.61 8.21 -5.17
C ALA A 305 7.43 9.73 -5.03
N THR A 306 6.48 10.17 -4.21
CA THR A 306 6.27 11.59 -3.90
C THR A 306 7.52 12.22 -3.28
N TRP A 307 8.15 11.56 -2.31
CA TRP A 307 9.37 12.07 -1.66
C TRP A 307 10.53 12.19 -2.64
N ALA A 308 10.75 11.18 -3.48
CA ALA A 308 11.76 11.24 -4.54
C ALA A 308 11.53 12.43 -5.49
N ASN A 309 10.27 12.69 -5.85
CA ASN A 309 9.89 13.82 -6.70
C ASN A 309 10.04 15.17 -5.97
N VAL A 310 9.69 15.24 -4.69
CA VAL A 310 9.92 16.42 -3.82
C VAL A 310 11.41 16.78 -3.77
N GLN A 311 12.27 15.77 -3.58
CA GLN A 311 13.72 15.96 -3.55
C GLN A 311 14.26 16.41 -4.91
N ALA A 312 13.84 15.77 -5.99
CA ALA A 312 14.27 16.12 -7.35
C ALA A 312 13.89 17.56 -7.75
N LEU A 313 12.80 18.08 -7.18
CA LEU A 313 12.30 19.44 -7.45
C LEU A 313 12.81 20.48 -6.41
N GLY A 314 13.55 20.06 -5.39
CA GLY A 314 14.06 20.97 -4.35
C GLY A 314 12.99 21.53 -3.39
N LEU A 315 11.87 20.77 -3.19
CA LEU A 315 10.68 21.23 -2.46
C LEU A 315 10.60 20.71 -1.01
N GLN A 316 11.69 20.14 -0.45
CA GLN A 316 11.67 19.45 0.86
C GLN A 316 11.19 20.35 2.00
N LYS A 317 11.62 21.62 2.01
CA LYS A 317 11.32 22.56 3.11
C LYS A 317 9.84 22.93 3.22
N GLN A 318 9.08 22.76 2.13
CA GLN A 318 7.66 23.10 2.03
C GLN A 318 6.75 21.89 1.88
N SER A 319 7.32 20.68 2.01
CA SER A 319 6.61 19.41 1.84
C SER A 319 6.61 18.60 3.11
N ARG A 320 5.46 18.03 3.43
CA ARG A 320 5.24 17.09 4.53
C ARG A 320 4.56 15.84 4.00
N LEU A 321 4.95 14.67 4.46
CA LEU A 321 4.39 13.40 4.00
C LEU A 321 3.72 12.67 5.17
N ILE A 322 2.47 12.24 4.98
CA ILE A 322 1.68 11.54 6.00
C ILE A 322 1.23 10.19 5.46
N LEU A 323 1.60 9.12 6.15
CA LEU A 323 1.10 7.77 5.92
C LEU A 323 -0.19 7.59 6.75
N SER A 324 -1.35 7.63 6.09
CA SER A 324 -2.65 7.51 6.75
C SER A 324 -3.68 6.86 5.85
N ASP A 325 -4.51 5.98 6.42
CA ASP A 325 -5.67 5.33 5.79
C ASP A 325 -7.02 5.92 6.25
N SER A 326 -6.99 6.95 7.10
CA SER A 326 -8.16 7.56 7.71
C SER A 326 -8.26 9.08 7.54
N GLY A 327 -7.33 9.68 6.80
CA GLY A 327 -7.25 11.14 6.62
C GLY A 327 -6.25 11.80 7.57
N CYS A 328 -6.36 13.12 7.77
CA CYS A 328 -5.49 13.92 8.63
C CYS A 328 -5.95 13.93 10.10
N ALA A 329 -5.07 14.41 10.97
CA ALA A 329 -5.43 14.77 12.32
C ALA A 329 -6.46 15.93 12.32
N ALA A 330 -7.44 15.86 13.22
CA ALA A 330 -8.58 16.79 13.24
C ALA A 330 -8.20 18.22 13.65
N ASP A 331 -7.02 18.44 14.22
CA ASP A 331 -6.48 19.73 14.64
C ASP A 331 -5.70 20.45 13.53
N GLU A 332 -5.41 19.79 12.41
CA GLU A 332 -4.77 20.42 11.27
C GLU A 332 -5.77 21.22 10.42
N ARG A 333 -5.28 22.31 9.83
CA ARG A 333 -6.09 23.19 8.98
C ARG A 333 -5.40 23.49 7.68
N TYR A 334 -6.19 23.53 6.60
CA TYR A 334 -5.73 23.76 5.25
C TYR A 334 -6.58 24.79 4.53
N ASP A 335 -5.93 25.57 3.66
CA ASP A 335 -6.58 26.58 2.82
C ASP A 335 -7.14 25.95 1.54
N VAL A 336 -6.53 24.81 1.12
CA VAL A 336 -6.93 24.05 -0.06
C VAL A 336 -6.81 22.55 0.21
N VAL A 337 -7.83 21.79 -0.20
CA VAL A 337 -7.77 20.33 -0.26
C VAL A 337 -7.95 19.89 -1.72
N VAL A 338 -7.06 19.05 -2.21
CA VAL A 338 -7.17 18.40 -3.53
C VAL A 338 -7.15 16.89 -3.38
N GLY A 339 -7.81 16.15 -4.29
CA GLY A 339 -7.77 14.70 -4.27
C GLY A 339 -8.42 14.05 -5.49
N ASN A 340 -7.91 12.88 -5.84
CA ASN A 340 -8.47 12.00 -6.88
C ASN A 340 -8.87 10.66 -6.26
N PRO A 341 -10.01 10.60 -5.55
CA PRO A 341 -10.41 9.40 -4.84
C PRO A 341 -10.76 8.26 -5.81
N PRO A 342 -10.43 7.00 -5.49
CA PRO A 342 -10.92 5.86 -6.24
C PRO A 342 -12.45 5.76 -6.14
N TYR A 343 -13.13 5.67 -7.29
CA TYR A 343 -14.61 5.67 -7.39
C TYR A 343 -15.22 4.28 -7.60
N TYR A 344 -14.39 3.24 -7.72
CA TYR A 344 -14.84 1.84 -7.94
C TYR A 344 -15.22 1.08 -6.67
N THR A 345 -15.20 1.73 -5.50
CA THR A 345 -15.54 1.16 -4.18
C THR A 345 -16.90 1.65 -3.67
N ASP A 346 -17.91 1.79 -4.54
CA ASP A 346 -19.22 2.37 -4.19
C ASP A 346 -19.10 3.72 -3.46
N TYR A 347 -18.13 4.53 -3.87
CA TYR A 347 -17.82 5.86 -3.32
C TYR A 347 -17.44 5.91 -1.84
N ARG A 348 -17.20 4.77 -1.17
CA ARG A 348 -16.82 4.77 0.27
C ARG A 348 -15.52 5.51 0.53
N ILE A 349 -14.52 5.34 -0.33
CA ILE A 349 -13.25 6.07 -0.20
C ILE A 349 -13.44 7.54 -0.58
N ALA A 350 -14.26 7.84 -1.58
CA ALA A 350 -14.61 9.23 -1.90
C ALA A 350 -15.31 9.93 -0.73
N GLN A 351 -16.20 9.23 0.01
CA GLN A 351 -16.81 9.75 1.22
C GLN A 351 -15.77 10.03 2.32
N LEU A 352 -14.77 9.14 2.48
CA LEU A 352 -13.67 9.38 3.42
C LEU A 352 -12.89 10.66 3.08
N PHE A 353 -12.62 10.93 1.79
CA PHE A 353 -11.98 12.16 1.33
C PHE A 353 -12.83 13.39 1.66
N VAL A 354 -14.13 13.31 1.43
CA VAL A 354 -15.08 14.38 1.74
C VAL A 354 -15.17 14.64 3.25
N ASP A 355 -15.23 13.58 4.06
CA ASP A 355 -15.27 13.68 5.51
C ASP A 355 -13.96 14.28 6.06
N CYS A 356 -12.80 13.85 5.56
CA CYS A 356 -11.52 14.46 5.89
C CYS A 356 -11.49 15.96 5.51
N ALA A 357 -11.86 16.30 4.28
CA ALA A 357 -11.89 17.69 3.83
C ALA A 357 -12.81 18.54 4.71
N SER A 358 -13.97 18.01 5.15
CA SER A 358 -14.90 18.73 6.02
C SER A 358 -14.33 19.00 7.41
N GLN A 359 -13.41 18.18 7.89
CA GLN A 359 -12.74 18.35 9.18
C GLN A 359 -11.60 19.37 9.12
N VAL A 360 -10.80 19.35 8.04
CA VAL A 360 -9.52 20.06 7.98
C VAL A 360 -9.51 21.35 7.17
N LEU A 361 -10.52 21.62 6.32
CA LEU A 361 -10.62 22.90 5.62
C LEU A 361 -10.93 24.04 6.62
N ASP A 362 -10.27 25.17 6.47
CA ASP A 362 -10.62 26.40 7.16
C ASP A 362 -11.94 27.01 6.63
N VAL A 363 -12.56 27.87 7.42
CA VAL A 363 -13.76 28.61 6.99
C VAL A 363 -13.41 29.48 5.77
N GLY A 364 -14.18 29.34 4.70
CA GLY A 364 -13.92 30.02 3.44
C GLY A 364 -12.89 29.36 2.52
N ALA A 365 -12.21 28.30 3.00
CA ALA A 365 -11.28 27.49 2.22
C ALA A 365 -11.99 26.61 1.17
N ARG A 366 -11.26 26.13 0.20
CA ARG A 366 -11.81 25.38 -0.95
C ARG A 366 -11.28 23.97 -1.05
N GLY A 367 -12.15 23.07 -1.48
CA GLY A 367 -11.79 21.71 -1.85
C GLY A 367 -12.06 21.43 -3.33
N TYR A 368 -11.23 20.56 -3.90
CA TYR A 368 -11.29 20.12 -5.30
C TYR A 368 -11.13 18.61 -5.34
N LEU A 369 -12.14 17.91 -5.80
CA LEU A 369 -12.07 16.45 -6.00
C LEU A 369 -12.43 16.12 -7.45
N VAL A 370 -11.75 15.12 -8.04
CA VAL A 370 -11.95 14.77 -9.44
C VAL A 370 -12.48 13.34 -9.59
N ALA A 371 -13.38 13.14 -10.56
CA ALA A 371 -13.82 11.82 -10.97
C ALA A 371 -14.16 11.80 -12.47
N LYS A 372 -14.17 10.61 -13.08
CA LYS A 372 -14.62 10.43 -14.46
C LYS A 372 -16.15 10.60 -14.59
N SER A 373 -16.91 10.09 -13.63
CA SER A 373 -18.34 10.34 -13.44
C SER A 373 -18.53 11.19 -12.20
N VAL A 374 -19.04 12.40 -12.39
CA VAL A 374 -19.06 13.43 -11.35
C VAL A 374 -20.27 13.30 -10.41
N GLU A 375 -21.36 12.66 -10.85
CA GLU A 375 -22.65 12.65 -10.13
C GLU A 375 -22.55 11.97 -8.76
N GLY A 376 -21.84 10.83 -8.70
CA GLY A 376 -21.63 10.11 -7.46
C GLY A 376 -20.75 10.88 -6.48
N LEU A 377 -19.64 11.45 -6.98
CA LEU A 377 -18.73 12.27 -6.18
C LEU A 377 -19.42 13.55 -5.68
N ALA A 378 -20.18 14.23 -6.54
CA ALA A 378 -20.93 15.43 -6.15
C ALA A 378 -21.97 15.15 -5.06
N ARG A 379 -22.62 13.96 -5.07
CA ARG A 379 -23.51 13.53 -3.97
C ARG A 379 -22.75 13.38 -2.65
N CYS A 380 -21.58 12.75 -2.68
CA CYS A 380 -20.73 12.66 -1.49
C CYS A 380 -20.36 14.05 -0.97
N VAL A 381 -19.92 14.97 -1.83
CA VAL A 381 -19.53 16.33 -1.44
C VAL A 381 -20.73 17.09 -0.86
N LYS A 382 -21.90 17.01 -1.49
CA LYS A 382 -23.14 17.67 -1.01
C LYS A 382 -23.65 17.14 0.34
N SER A 383 -23.15 15.99 0.81
CA SER A 383 -23.48 15.50 2.16
C SER A 383 -22.81 16.31 3.28
N ARG A 384 -21.76 17.10 2.95
CA ARG A 384 -20.98 17.91 3.93
C ARG A 384 -20.88 19.39 3.57
N PHE A 385 -21.06 19.75 2.31
CA PHE A 385 -20.86 21.10 1.79
C PHE A 385 -22.10 21.57 1.02
N THR A 386 -22.46 22.84 1.15
CA THR A 386 -23.61 23.46 0.48
C THR A 386 -23.23 24.25 -0.75
N ASP A 387 -22.03 24.85 -0.76
CA ASP A 387 -21.48 25.59 -1.90
C ASP A 387 -20.67 24.62 -2.76
N VAL A 388 -21.29 24.04 -3.78
CA VAL A 388 -20.74 22.96 -4.61
C VAL A 388 -20.99 23.24 -6.08
N ASP A 389 -19.91 23.33 -6.85
CA ASP A 389 -19.91 23.49 -8.30
C ASP A 389 -19.16 22.34 -9.00
N CYS A 390 -19.30 22.23 -10.30
CA CYS A 390 -18.66 21.19 -11.11
C CYS A 390 -18.06 21.80 -12.38
N VAL A 391 -16.75 21.58 -12.57
CA VAL A 391 -16.01 22.05 -13.74
C VAL A 391 -15.56 20.87 -14.58
N SER A 392 -15.98 20.83 -15.85
CA SER A 392 -15.50 19.79 -16.78
C SER A 392 -14.12 20.16 -17.33
N ARG A 393 -13.17 19.22 -17.23
CA ARG A 393 -11.82 19.39 -17.75
C ARG A 393 -11.21 18.07 -18.22
N ARG A 394 -10.60 18.02 -19.40
CA ARG A 394 -9.91 16.83 -19.97
C ARG A 394 -10.78 15.57 -19.99
N GLY A 395 -12.11 15.68 -20.09
CA GLY A 395 -13.03 14.56 -20.03
C GLY A 395 -13.27 14.00 -18.60
N TYR A 396 -12.90 14.77 -17.58
CA TYR A 396 -13.20 14.53 -16.16
C TYR A 396 -14.04 15.66 -15.59
N GLY A 397 -14.76 15.38 -14.52
CA GLY A 397 -15.47 16.39 -13.74
C GLY A 397 -14.71 16.68 -12.44
N VAL A 398 -14.38 17.94 -12.22
CA VAL A 398 -13.81 18.42 -10.95
C VAL A 398 -14.93 19.06 -10.14
N VAL A 399 -15.23 18.45 -8.99
CA VAL A 399 -16.16 19.00 -8.01
C VAL A 399 -15.42 20.01 -7.16
N VAL A 400 -15.85 21.27 -7.20
CA VAL A 400 -15.31 22.39 -6.44
C VAL A 400 -16.28 22.71 -5.31
N PHE A 401 -15.79 22.85 -4.09
CA PHE A 401 -16.63 23.13 -2.94
C PHE A 401 -15.94 24.05 -1.95
N LYS A 402 -16.75 24.74 -1.14
CA LYS A 402 -16.26 25.69 -0.14
C LYS A 402 -16.82 25.36 1.24
N ARG A 403 -15.99 25.52 2.26
CA ARG A 403 -16.40 25.40 3.66
C ARG A 403 -16.97 26.69 4.21
#